data_06c92d92705ea0b8749951bf614ebb5c
#
_entry.id   06c92d92705ea0b8749951bf614ebb5c
#
_cell.length_a   1.000
_cell.length_b   1.000
_cell.length_c   1.000
_cell.angle_alpha   90.00
_cell.angle_beta   90.00
_cell.angle_gamma   90.00
#
_symmetry.space_group_name_H-M   'P 1'
#
loop_
_entity.id
_entity.type
_entity.pdbx_description
1 polymer ?
#
loop_
_entity_poly.entity_id
_entity_poly.type
_entity_poly.pdbx_seq_one_letter_code
_entity_poly.pdbx_strand_id
1 'polypeptide(L)'
;QRQMCIRDRLLPEQGLTVAGDVIIGADSHTCTYGALGAFSTGVGSTDMAAGMATGKAWFKVPSAIKFNIIGKPAEWISGKDVILHIIGMIGVDGALYKSMEFVGEGLKYLSMDDRFTIANMAIEAGGKNGIFPVDDLTREYMKEHSKRPFTEYEADSDAEYDEEYTI
;
A
#
# COMPACT_ATOMS: atom_id res chain seq x y z
N GLN A 1 -2.01 -20.17 -7.04
CA GLN A 1 -0.96 -19.14 -6.81
C GLN A 1 -0.83 -18.14 -7.97
N ARG A 2 -0.83 -18.56 -9.24
CA ARG A 2 -0.76 -17.62 -10.39
C ARG A 2 -1.94 -16.65 -10.46
N GLN A 3 -3.12 -17.04 -10.02
CA GLN A 3 -4.31 -16.19 -10.07
C GLN A 3 -4.29 -15.04 -9.04
N MET A 4 -3.57 -15.17 -7.94
CA MET A 4 -3.49 -14.15 -6.89
C MET A 4 -2.67 -12.93 -7.33
N CYS A 5 -1.48 -13.14 -7.90
CA CYS A 5 -0.69 -12.04 -8.47
C CYS A 5 -1.39 -11.36 -9.66
N ILE A 6 -2.16 -12.11 -10.45
CA ILE A 6 -2.99 -11.56 -11.53
C ILE A 6 -4.07 -10.64 -10.96
N ARG A 7 -4.74 -11.02 -9.87
CA ARG A 7 -5.75 -10.21 -9.21
C ARG A 7 -5.19 -8.87 -8.74
N ASP A 8 -4.03 -8.87 -8.09
CA ASP A 8 -3.42 -7.66 -7.53
C ASP A 8 -3.14 -6.60 -8.60
N ARG A 9 -2.90 -7.04 -9.83
CA ARG A 9 -2.74 -6.18 -10.99
C ARG A 9 -4.07 -5.85 -11.68
N LEU A 10 -4.93 -6.84 -11.87
CA LEU A 10 -6.17 -6.65 -12.63
C LEU A 10 -7.18 -5.73 -11.94
N LEU A 11 -7.29 -5.76 -10.61
CA LEU A 11 -8.29 -4.94 -9.93
C LEU A 11 -8.03 -3.44 -10.10
N PRO A 12 -6.79 -2.93 -9.93
CA PRO A 12 -6.46 -1.56 -10.29
C PRO A 12 -6.66 -1.25 -11.78
N GLU A 13 -6.16 -2.10 -12.68
CA GLU A 13 -6.26 -1.91 -14.13
C GLU A 13 -7.70 -1.91 -14.66
N GLN A 14 -8.60 -2.62 -13.98
CA GLN A 14 -10.04 -2.61 -14.29
C GLN A 14 -10.81 -1.51 -13.53
N GLY A 15 -10.13 -0.68 -12.75
CA GLY A 15 -10.73 0.39 -11.98
C GLY A 15 -11.69 -0.07 -10.88
N LEU A 16 -11.51 -1.30 -10.39
CA LEU A 16 -12.33 -1.87 -9.32
C LEU A 16 -11.89 -1.40 -7.94
N THR A 17 -10.66 -0.91 -7.82
CA THR A 17 -10.08 -0.37 -6.58
C THR A 17 -9.65 1.08 -6.80
N VAL A 18 -9.97 1.95 -5.86
CA VAL A 18 -9.65 3.38 -5.92
C VAL A 18 -9.21 3.89 -4.56
N ALA A 19 -8.68 5.11 -4.52
CA ALA A 19 -8.30 5.77 -3.28
C ALA A 19 -9.47 5.89 -2.30
N GLY A 20 -9.17 5.70 -1.02
CA GLY A 20 -10.14 5.74 0.06
C GLY A 20 -10.97 4.47 0.26
N ASP A 21 -10.82 3.48 -0.62
CA ASP A 21 -11.44 2.17 -0.41
C ASP A 21 -10.81 1.45 0.80
N VAL A 22 -11.62 0.66 1.50
CA VAL A 22 -11.17 -0.32 2.50
C VAL A 22 -11.35 -1.70 1.90
N ILE A 23 -10.24 -2.42 1.68
CA ILE A 23 -10.24 -3.67 0.92
C ILE A 23 -9.66 -4.79 1.77
N ILE A 24 -10.40 -5.89 1.89
CA ILE A 24 -9.90 -7.13 2.48
C ILE A 24 -9.81 -8.22 1.42
N GLY A 25 -8.83 -9.09 1.56
CA GLY A 25 -8.67 -10.25 0.68
C GLY A 25 -8.06 -11.43 1.42
N ALA A 26 -8.35 -12.65 0.96
CA ALA A 26 -7.78 -13.87 1.54
C ALA A 26 -6.34 -14.15 1.06
N ASP A 27 -5.61 -13.11 0.73
CA ASP A 27 -4.22 -13.14 0.27
C ASP A 27 -3.44 -12.03 0.98
N SER A 28 -2.26 -12.36 1.46
CA SER A 28 -1.38 -11.43 2.15
C SER A 28 -1.01 -10.20 1.30
N HIS A 29 -0.83 -10.39 -0.02
CA HIS A 29 -0.48 -9.32 -0.95
C HIS A 29 -1.67 -8.41 -1.34
N THR A 30 -2.83 -8.56 -0.73
CA THR A 30 -3.94 -7.60 -0.85
C THR A 30 -3.50 -6.17 -0.50
N CYS A 31 -2.43 -5.99 0.27
CA CYS A 31 -1.82 -4.69 0.58
C CYS A 31 -1.40 -3.86 -0.64
N THR A 32 -1.28 -4.46 -1.82
CA THR A 32 -0.88 -3.81 -3.09
C THR A 32 -1.68 -2.55 -3.41
N TYR A 33 -2.97 -2.51 -3.09
CA TYR A 33 -3.83 -1.38 -3.46
C TYR A 33 -3.58 -0.12 -2.62
N GLY A 34 -2.74 -0.21 -1.60
CA GLY A 34 -2.21 0.96 -0.89
C GLY A 34 -1.39 1.90 -1.78
N ALA A 35 -0.88 1.42 -2.92
CA ALA A 35 -0.28 2.25 -3.95
C ALA A 35 -1.24 3.31 -4.53
N LEU A 36 -2.55 3.07 -4.46
CA LEU A 36 -3.61 3.99 -4.87
C LEU A 36 -4.14 4.86 -3.72
N GLY A 37 -3.62 4.72 -2.50
CA GLY A 37 -4.17 5.38 -1.32
C GLY A 37 -5.40 4.67 -0.74
N ALA A 38 -5.54 3.37 -0.97
CA ALA A 38 -6.57 2.53 -0.35
C ALA A 38 -6.01 1.84 0.90
N PHE A 39 -6.82 1.71 1.97
CA PHE A 39 -6.47 0.81 3.06
C PHE A 39 -6.78 -0.63 2.64
N SER A 40 -5.77 -1.39 2.33
CA SER A 40 -5.93 -2.76 1.81
C SER A 40 -5.05 -3.73 2.57
N THR A 41 -5.64 -4.86 2.99
CA THR A 41 -4.92 -5.84 3.82
C THR A 41 -5.41 -7.27 3.60
N GLY A 42 -4.49 -8.21 3.79
CA GLY A 42 -4.81 -9.63 3.82
C GLY A 42 -5.46 -10.05 5.14
N VAL A 43 -6.44 -10.94 5.05
CA VAL A 43 -7.11 -11.57 6.20
C VAL A 43 -7.17 -13.08 6.01
N GLY A 44 -7.43 -13.81 7.08
CA GLY A 44 -7.63 -15.26 7.01
C GLY A 44 -8.84 -15.64 6.17
N SER A 45 -8.82 -16.83 5.58
CA SER A 45 -9.93 -17.32 4.73
C SER A 45 -11.26 -17.35 5.47
N THR A 46 -11.26 -17.68 6.77
CA THR A 46 -12.45 -17.69 7.63
C THR A 46 -12.97 -16.27 7.84
N ASP A 47 -12.07 -15.31 8.11
CA ASP A 47 -12.45 -13.90 8.28
C ASP A 47 -13.01 -13.32 6.98
N MET A 48 -12.41 -13.69 5.84
CA MET A 48 -12.92 -13.31 4.54
C MET A 48 -14.32 -13.87 4.28
N ALA A 49 -14.55 -15.15 4.59
CA ALA A 49 -15.86 -15.78 4.47
C ALA A 49 -16.89 -15.11 5.38
N ALA A 50 -16.53 -14.78 6.62
CA ALA A 50 -17.38 -14.04 7.54
C ALA A 50 -17.69 -12.63 7.01
N GLY A 51 -16.69 -11.93 6.48
CA GLY A 51 -16.86 -10.62 5.86
C GLY A 51 -17.81 -10.66 4.66
N MET A 52 -17.70 -11.67 3.81
CA MET A 52 -18.63 -11.88 2.68
C MET A 52 -20.06 -12.19 3.13
N ALA A 53 -20.21 -12.97 4.20
CA ALA A 53 -21.53 -13.36 4.70
C ALA A 53 -22.23 -12.22 5.47
N THR A 54 -21.49 -11.40 6.19
CA THR A 54 -22.04 -10.39 7.11
C THR A 54 -21.94 -8.95 6.59
N GLY A 55 -21.11 -8.72 5.59
CA GLY A 55 -20.75 -7.37 5.13
C GLY A 55 -19.93 -6.58 6.14
N LYS A 56 -19.33 -7.23 7.15
CA LYS A 56 -18.60 -6.59 8.25
C LYS A 56 -17.32 -7.33 8.56
N ALA A 57 -16.28 -6.57 8.89
CA ALA A 57 -15.06 -7.07 9.49
C ALA A 57 -14.64 -6.11 10.61
N TRP A 58 -13.93 -6.62 11.62
CA TRP A 58 -13.35 -5.78 12.65
C TRP A 58 -11.82 -5.78 12.50
N PHE A 59 -11.22 -4.67 12.83
CA PHE A 59 -9.78 -4.52 12.84
C PHE A 59 -9.33 -3.81 14.13
N LYS A 60 -8.18 -4.25 14.66
CA LYS A 60 -7.39 -3.36 15.48
C LYS A 60 -6.75 -2.35 14.52
N VAL A 61 -6.96 -1.07 14.76
CA VAL A 61 -6.31 -0.01 13.97
C VAL A 61 -4.79 -0.18 14.13
N PRO A 62 -4.03 -0.40 13.04
CA PRO A 62 -2.58 -0.51 13.13
C PRO A 62 -1.97 0.85 13.46
N SER A 63 -0.90 0.86 14.24
CA SER A 63 -0.03 2.03 14.31
C SER A 63 0.75 2.18 13.00
N ALA A 64 1.40 3.33 12.80
CA ALA A 64 2.04 3.64 11.54
C ALA A 64 3.55 3.88 11.69
N ILE A 65 4.30 3.45 10.67
CA ILE A 65 5.69 3.83 10.43
C ILE A 65 5.74 4.69 9.19
N LYS A 66 6.44 5.82 9.26
CA LYS A 66 6.60 6.75 8.16
C LYS A 66 7.96 6.59 7.49
N PHE A 67 7.94 6.44 6.18
CA PHE A 67 9.13 6.39 5.33
C PHE A 67 9.16 7.63 4.43
N ASN A 68 10.05 8.55 4.75
CA ASN A 68 10.26 9.78 3.98
C ASN A 68 11.32 9.51 2.90
N ILE A 69 10.86 9.34 1.67
CA ILE A 69 11.73 9.09 0.51
C ILE A 69 12.20 10.42 -0.06
N ILE A 70 13.51 10.64 -0.07
CA ILE A 70 14.12 11.88 -0.55
C ILE A 70 15.04 11.64 -1.75
N GLY A 71 15.28 12.70 -2.50
CA GLY A 71 16.20 12.66 -3.63
C GLY A 71 15.68 11.85 -4.82
N LYS A 72 16.59 11.53 -5.73
CA LYS A 72 16.32 10.79 -6.97
C LYS A 72 17.08 9.47 -6.95
N PRO A 73 16.41 8.33 -7.21
CA PRO A 73 17.10 7.05 -7.30
C PRO A 73 18.13 7.06 -8.42
N ALA A 74 19.24 6.30 -8.22
CA ALA A 74 20.23 6.10 -9.27
C ALA A 74 19.63 5.31 -10.45
N GLU A 75 20.32 5.36 -11.59
CA GLU A 75 19.93 4.57 -12.76
C GLU A 75 19.87 3.08 -12.40
N TRP A 76 18.85 2.40 -12.90
CA TRP A 76 18.55 0.97 -12.67
C TRP A 76 18.01 0.62 -11.28
N ILE A 77 17.75 1.59 -10.41
CA ILE A 77 17.05 1.37 -9.15
C ILE A 77 15.54 1.41 -9.41
N SER A 78 14.86 0.35 -9.01
CA SER A 78 13.40 0.17 -9.14
C SER A 78 12.73 0.21 -7.77
N GLY A 79 11.40 0.25 -7.74
CA GLY A 79 10.61 0.13 -6.51
C GLY A 79 10.94 -1.12 -5.70
N LYS A 80 11.33 -2.22 -6.38
CA LYS A 80 11.76 -3.44 -5.71
C LYS A 80 13.05 -3.24 -4.90
N ASP A 81 14.00 -2.50 -5.43
CA ASP A 81 15.25 -2.22 -4.71
C ASP A 81 14.99 -1.33 -3.50
N VAL A 82 14.08 -0.35 -3.65
CA VAL A 82 13.65 0.53 -2.55
C VAL A 82 13.04 -0.29 -1.40
N ILE A 83 12.06 -1.14 -1.68
CA ILE A 83 11.41 -1.92 -0.62
C ILE A 83 12.35 -2.97 -0.01
N LEU A 84 13.23 -3.58 -0.79
CA LEU A 84 14.24 -4.51 -0.27
C LEU A 84 15.24 -3.79 0.63
N HIS A 85 15.62 -2.55 0.31
CA HIS A 85 16.44 -1.72 1.18
C HIS A 85 15.73 -1.46 2.51
N ILE A 86 14.46 -1.07 2.48
CA ILE A 86 13.63 -0.85 3.67
C ILE A 86 13.56 -2.11 4.53
N ILE A 87 13.22 -3.26 3.93
CA ILE A 87 13.17 -4.54 4.65
C ILE A 87 14.53 -4.90 5.26
N GLY A 88 15.62 -4.65 4.53
CA GLY A 88 16.98 -4.86 5.04
C GLY A 88 17.31 -3.98 6.24
N MET A 89 16.74 -2.77 6.30
CA MET A 89 16.96 -1.80 7.37
C MET A 89 16.14 -2.12 8.63
N ILE A 90 14.84 -2.43 8.48
CA ILE A 90 13.94 -2.65 9.62
C ILE A 90 13.76 -4.13 10.01
N GLY A 91 14.17 -5.05 9.12
CA GLY A 91 13.98 -6.50 9.30
C GLY A 91 12.62 -6.99 8.83
N VAL A 92 12.46 -8.31 8.74
CA VAL A 92 11.22 -8.97 8.26
C VAL A 92 10.03 -8.81 9.21
N ASP A 93 10.25 -8.46 10.46
CA ASP A 93 9.24 -8.22 11.48
C ASP A 93 9.17 -6.73 11.91
N GLY A 94 9.95 -5.85 11.26
CA GLY A 94 10.07 -4.45 11.66
C GLY A 94 8.76 -3.67 11.59
N ALA A 95 7.88 -4.02 10.66
CA ALA A 95 6.55 -3.42 10.53
C ALA A 95 5.42 -4.37 10.98
N LEU A 96 5.71 -5.33 11.87
CA LEU A 96 4.72 -6.32 12.30
C LEU A 96 3.44 -5.66 12.82
N TYR A 97 2.33 -5.94 12.14
CA TYR A 97 1.01 -5.37 12.39
C TYR A 97 0.94 -3.84 12.31
N LYS A 98 1.85 -3.18 11.63
CA LYS A 98 1.86 -1.72 11.43
C LYS A 98 1.46 -1.35 9.99
N SER A 99 1.02 -0.13 9.79
CA SER A 99 0.86 0.47 8.47
C SER A 99 2.18 1.14 8.07
N MET A 100 2.66 0.88 6.86
CA MET A 100 3.84 1.55 6.31
C MET A 100 3.37 2.70 5.42
N GLU A 101 3.65 3.93 5.80
CA GLU A 101 3.30 5.13 5.03
C GLU A 101 4.52 5.67 4.31
N PHE A 102 4.40 5.82 2.99
CA PHE A 102 5.47 6.31 2.13
C PHE A 102 5.18 7.75 1.72
N VAL A 103 6.07 8.65 2.06
CA VAL A 103 5.93 10.10 1.80
C VAL A 103 7.25 10.66 1.26
N GLY A 104 7.26 11.94 0.93
CA GLY A 104 8.47 12.67 0.59
C GLY A 104 8.60 13.02 -0.88
N GLU A 105 9.54 13.90 -1.16
CA GLU A 105 9.72 14.46 -2.50
C GLU A 105 10.27 13.45 -3.53
N GLY A 106 10.88 12.35 -3.06
CA GLY A 106 11.38 11.28 -3.90
C GLY A 106 10.28 10.49 -4.60
N LEU A 107 9.03 10.53 -4.08
CA LEU A 107 7.89 9.81 -4.67
C LEU A 107 7.63 10.19 -6.13
N LYS A 108 7.95 11.42 -6.53
CA LYS A 108 7.80 11.90 -7.92
C LYS A 108 8.65 11.13 -8.94
N TYR A 109 9.65 10.40 -8.49
CA TYR A 109 10.53 9.59 -9.34
C TYR A 109 10.11 8.13 -9.38
N LEU A 110 9.13 7.72 -8.58
CA LEU A 110 8.57 6.37 -8.55
C LEU A 110 7.35 6.31 -9.48
N SER A 111 7.39 5.42 -10.46
CA SER A 111 6.23 5.11 -11.30
C SER A 111 5.12 4.45 -10.48
N MET A 112 3.92 4.32 -11.05
CA MET A 112 2.85 3.55 -10.41
C MET A 112 3.24 2.09 -10.22
N ASP A 113 3.96 1.48 -11.18
CA ASP A 113 4.46 0.11 -11.05
C ASP A 113 5.44 -0.05 -9.88
N ASP A 114 6.31 0.94 -9.64
CA ASP A 114 7.19 0.97 -8.47
C ASP A 114 6.39 1.04 -7.17
N ARG A 115 5.37 1.92 -7.12
CA ARG A 115 4.50 2.07 -5.94
C ARG A 115 3.71 0.79 -5.67
N PHE A 116 3.16 0.15 -6.70
CA PHE A 116 2.50 -1.16 -6.56
C PHE A 116 3.48 -2.22 -6.03
N THR A 117 4.71 -2.23 -6.50
CA THR A 117 5.73 -3.16 -6.03
C THR A 117 6.09 -2.93 -4.57
N ILE A 118 6.27 -1.68 -4.15
CA ILE A 118 6.58 -1.31 -2.76
C ILE A 118 5.41 -1.67 -1.85
N ALA A 119 4.18 -1.29 -2.20
CA ALA A 119 2.98 -1.59 -1.42
C ALA A 119 2.73 -3.12 -1.34
N ASN A 120 2.95 -3.85 -2.44
CA ASN A 120 2.82 -5.31 -2.48
C ASN A 120 3.77 -5.98 -1.49
N MET A 121 5.01 -5.54 -1.42
CA MET A 121 6.05 -6.14 -0.58
C MET A 121 6.05 -5.62 0.86
N ALA A 122 5.15 -4.73 1.25
CA ALA A 122 5.03 -4.30 2.65
C ALA A 122 4.76 -5.47 3.60
N ILE A 123 4.08 -6.52 3.13
CA ILE A 123 3.84 -7.73 3.92
C ILE A 123 5.14 -8.48 4.27
N GLU A 124 6.19 -8.38 3.47
CA GLU A 124 7.48 -9.02 3.72
C GLU A 124 8.23 -8.39 4.91
N ALA A 125 7.82 -7.19 5.35
CA ALA A 125 8.26 -6.58 6.59
C ALA A 125 7.26 -6.80 7.75
N GLY A 126 6.24 -7.64 7.55
CA GLY A 126 5.16 -7.87 8.52
C GLY A 126 4.06 -6.81 8.51
N GLY A 127 4.11 -5.84 7.60
CA GLY A 127 3.15 -4.73 7.52
C GLY A 127 1.73 -5.17 7.14
N LYS A 128 0.75 -4.48 7.71
CA LYS A 128 -0.66 -4.67 7.35
C LYS A 128 -0.98 -4.10 5.97
N ASN A 129 -0.37 -2.98 5.64
CA ASN A 129 -0.41 -2.38 4.32
C ASN A 129 0.82 -1.49 4.10
N GLY A 130 1.05 -1.14 2.83
CA GLY A 130 1.94 -0.06 2.44
C GLY A 130 1.12 0.98 1.70
N ILE A 131 1.04 2.20 2.20
CA ILE A 131 0.15 3.23 1.66
C ILE A 131 0.94 4.41 1.11
N PHE A 132 0.48 4.91 -0.04
CA PHE A 132 1.00 6.10 -0.70
C PHE A 132 -0.03 7.22 -0.68
N PRO A 133 0.37 8.49 -0.62
CA PRO A 133 -0.52 9.61 -0.79
C PRO A 133 -1.06 9.65 -2.22
N VAL A 134 -2.22 10.25 -2.39
CA VAL A 134 -2.84 10.45 -3.70
C VAL A 134 -2.28 11.74 -4.31
N ASP A 135 -1.25 11.59 -5.14
CA ASP A 135 -0.68 12.68 -5.92
C ASP A 135 -1.23 12.73 -7.36
N ASP A 136 -0.69 13.63 -8.17
CA ASP A 136 -1.15 13.81 -9.55
C ASP A 136 -0.97 12.55 -10.40
N LEU A 137 0.12 11.80 -10.19
CA LEU A 137 0.36 10.54 -10.88
C LEU A 137 -0.70 9.49 -10.53
N THR A 138 -1.04 9.37 -9.25
CA THR A 138 -2.09 8.45 -8.79
C THR A 138 -3.46 8.87 -9.30
N ARG A 139 -3.76 10.18 -9.31
CA ARG A 139 -5.01 10.71 -9.87
C ARG A 139 -5.15 10.44 -11.36
N GLU A 140 -4.06 10.62 -12.12
CA GLU A 140 -4.03 10.32 -13.55
C GLU A 140 -4.28 8.84 -13.82
N TYR A 141 -3.58 7.97 -13.12
CA TYR A 141 -3.78 6.53 -13.19
C TYR A 141 -5.24 6.12 -12.91
N MET A 142 -5.82 6.63 -11.81
CA MET A 142 -7.21 6.32 -11.47
C MET A 142 -8.21 6.85 -12.50
N LYS A 143 -7.99 8.05 -13.07
CA LYS A 143 -8.87 8.60 -14.12
C LYS A 143 -8.83 7.79 -15.40
N GLU A 144 -7.69 7.22 -15.74
CA GLU A 144 -7.53 6.36 -16.91
C GLU A 144 -8.25 5.03 -16.75
N HIS A 145 -8.20 4.43 -15.56
CA HIS A 145 -8.65 3.07 -15.32
C HIS A 145 -10.03 2.98 -14.67
N SER A 146 -10.49 3.98 -13.93
CA SER A 146 -11.74 3.93 -13.17
C SER A 146 -12.70 5.07 -13.49
N LYS A 147 -13.99 4.75 -13.46
CA LYS A 147 -15.08 5.74 -13.48
C LYS A 147 -15.71 5.93 -12.09
N ARG A 148 -15.21 5.23 -11.08
CA ARG A 148 -15.70 5.34 -9.71
C ARG A 148 -15.25 6.67 -9.09
N PRO A 149 -16.09 7.30 -8.27
CA PRO A 149 -15.63 8.37 -7.39
C PRO A 149 -14.63 7.81 -6.38
N PHE A 150 -13.67 8.62 -5.97
CA PHE A 150 -12.69 8.27 -4.96
C PHE A 150 -12.55 9.39 -3.94
N THR A 151 -12.04 9.04 -2.77
CA THR A 151 -11.78 9.99 -1.68
C THR A 151 -10.29 9.97 -1.36
N GLU A 152 -9.69 11.15 -1.28
CA GLU A 152 -8.30 11.31 -0.89
C GLU A 152 -8.25 11.52 0.62
N TYR A 153 -7.38 10.76 1.29
CA TYR A 153 -7.08 10.93 2.70
C TYR A 153 -5.61 11.30 2.84
N GLU A 154 -5.36 12.27 3.69
CA GLU A 154 -4.02 12.69 4.09
C GLU A 154 -3.90 12.55 5.60
N ALA A 155 -2.68 12.42 6.09
CA ALA A 155 -2.43 12.42 7.52
C ALA A 155 -2.78 13.78 8.11
N ASP A 156 -3.36 13.77 9.31
CA ASP A 156 -3.62 15.00 10.06
C ASP A 156 -2.28 15.70 10.40
N SER A 157 -2.32 17.01 10.58
CA SER A 157 -1.11 17.81 10.84
C SER A 157 -0.43 17.48 12.17
N ASP A 158 -1.14 16.82 13.07
CA ASP A 158 -0.71 16.34 14.38
C ASP A 158 -0.62 14.79 14.45
N ALA A 159 -0.57 14.12 13.29
CA ALA A 159 -0.43 12.67 13.22
C ALA A 159 0.89 12.22 13.88
N GLU A 160 0.79 11.25 14.77
CA GLU A 160 1.92 10.62 15.44
C GLU A 160 2.26 9.27 14.79
N TYR A 161 3.56 9.02 14.63
CA TYR A 161 4.08 7.77 14.08
C TYR A 161 4.92 7.06 15.15
N ASP A 162 4.85 5.72 15.17
CA ASP A 162 5.71 4.92 16.07
C ASP A 162 7.20 5.13 15.74
N GLU A 163 7.49 5.21 14.44
CA GLU A 163 8.86 5.37 13.93
C GLU A 163 8.82 6.18 12.63
N GLU A 164 9.90 6.94 12.38
CA GLU A 164 10.09 7.67 11.13
C GLU A 164 11.49 7.39 10.56
N TYR A 165 11.55 7.07 9.28
CA TYR A 165 12.79 6.83 8.54
C TYR A 165 12.90 7.77 7.36
N THR A 166 14.13 8.20 7.05
CA THR A 166 14.45 8.95 5.83
C THR A 166 15.37 8.10 4.96
N ILE A 167 15.03 7.98 3.68
CA ILE A 167 15.68 7.09 2.71
C ILE A 167 16.06 7.90 1.46
#